data_9ff8f3798390f3578b1d718c7ee39555
#
_entry.id   9ff8f3798390f3578b1d718c7ee39555
#
_cell.length_a   1.000
_cell.length_b   1.000
_cell.length_c   1.000
_cell.angle_alpha   90.00
_cell.angle_beta   90.00
_cell.angle_gamma   90.00
#
_symmetry.space_group_name_H-M   'P 1'
#
loop_
_entity.id
_entity.type
_entity.pdbx_description
1 polymer ?
#
loop_
_entity_poly.entity_id
_entity_poly.type
_entity_poly.pdbx_seq_one_letter_code
_entity_poly.pdbx_strand_id
1 'polypeptide(L)'
;MRTESAAEASEQYADIRSGLHARAWLYGTSTTREFIGGSKAVLKERAGNVPDGDFIAEAPEKFYFVSVDTEGIIGWQDGTFRKEGRPDAHVIEVLTEKTPLQYRSYLRERGVSYILAGKDSLDCREAVRKLGEYWGIEAILVCGGGTINWTFVQQGAADELSLVLAPAADGESETVTVFERSPLLLRPCPWSLH
;
A
#
# COMPACT_ATOMS: atom_id res chain seq x y z
N MET A 1 12.88 -18.00 -14.83
CA MET A 1 11.93 -18.78 -15.67
C MET A 1 10.70 -19.06 -14.81
N ARG A 2 9.50 -18.54 -15.14
CA ARG A 2 8.28 -18.86 -14.37
C ARG A 2 7.89 -20.29 -14.66
N THR A 3 7.72 -21.12 -13.65
CA THR A 3 7.20 -22.46 -13.79
C THR A 3 5.69 -22.42 -14.07
N GLU A 4 5.12 -23.44 -14.69
CA GLU A 4 3.68 -23.56 -14.96
C GLU A 4 2.85 -23.40 -13.66
N SER A 5 3.27 -24.07 -12.59
CA SER A 5 2.65 -23.96 -11.25
C SER A 5 2.70 -22.55 -10.65
N ALA A 6 3.74 -21.74 -10.95
CA ALA A 6 3.79 -20.35 -10.51
C ALA A 6 2.85 -19.44 -11.32
N ALA A 7 2.60 -19.77 -12.58
CA ALA A 7 1.60 -19.07 -13.39
C ALA A 7 0.17 -19.36 -12.90
N GLU A 8 -0.15 -20.63 -12.67
CA GLU A 8 -1.45 -21.07 -12.10
C GLU A 8 -1.72 -20.43 -10.74
N ALA A 9 -0.72 -20.41 -9.84
CA ALA A 9 -0.86 -19.75 -8.54
C ALA A 9 -1.11 -18.23 -8.67
N SER A 10 -0.51 -17.58 -9.69
CA SER A 10 -0.74 -16.17 -9.96
C SER A 10 -2.15 -15.88 -10.47
N GLU A 11 -2.73 -16.79 -11.27
CA GLU A 11 -4.12 -16.71 -11.72
C GLU A 11 -5.08 -16.93 -10.54
N GLN A 12 -4.88 -17.97 -9.75
CA GLN A 12 -5.67 -18.22 -8.53
C GLN A 12 -5.63 -17.04 -7.56
N TYR A 13 -4.46 -16.42 -7.37
CA TYR A 13 -4.35 -15.21 -6.55
C TYR A 13 -5.19 -14.06 -7.10
N ALA A 14 -5.19 -13.88 -8.43
CA ALA A 14 -6.00 -12.83 -9.06
C ALA A 14 -7.50 -13.08 -8.92
N ASP A 15 -7.94 -14.33 -9.05
CA ASP A 15 -9.33 -14.74 -8.89
C ASP A 15 -9.81 -14.57 -7.45
N ILE A 16 -9.04 -15.04 -6.47
CA ILE A 16 -9.35 -14.87 -5.04
C ILE A 16 -9.45 -13.39 -4.70
N ARG A 17 -8.48 -12.58 -5.12
CA ARG A 17 -8.49 -11.14 -4.90
C ARG A 17 -9.75 -10.47 -5.47
N SER A 18 -10.18 -10.90 -6.66
CA SER A 18 -11.38 -10.37 -7.31
C SER A 18 -12.65 -10.82 -6.57
N GLY A 19 -12.68 -12.06 -6.08
CA GLY A 19 -13.80 -12.62 -5.33
C GLY A 19 -14.02 -12.00 -3.95
N LEU A 20 -13.00 -11.36 -3.37
CA LEU A 20 -13.12 -10.68 -2.07
C LEU A 20 -13.87 -9.33 -2.14
N HIS A 21 -14.23 -8.87 -3.34
CA HIS A 21 -15.02 -7.66 -3.59
C HIS A 21 -14.51 -6.38 -2.88
N ALA A 22 -13.27 -6.37 -2.44
CA ALA A 22 -12.68 -5.19 -1.82
C ALA A 22 -12.33 -4.14 -2.88
N ARG A 23 -12.68 -2.89 -2.58
CA ARG A 23 -12.42 -1.76 -3.48
C ARG A 23 -11.07 -1.09 -3.26
N ALA A 24 -10.32 -1.48 -2.26
CA ALA A 24 -9.02 -0.92 -1.91
C ALA A 24 -7.94 -2.00 -1.85
N TRP A 25 -6.84 -1.73 -2.54
CA TRP A 25 -5.63 -2.55 -2.52
C TRP A 25 -4.48 -1.74 -1.94
N LEU A 26 -3.89 -2.24 -0.86
CA LEU A 26 -2.81 -1.56 -0.15
C LEU A 26 -1.47 -2.24 -0.40
N TYR A 27 -0.47 -1.43 -0.73
CA TYR A 27 0.90 -1.84 -1.01
C TYR A 27 1.91 -0.98 -0.25
N GLY A 28 3.04 -1.58 0.09
CA GLY A 28 4.19 -0.84 0.62
C GLY A 28 4.98 -0.14 -0.49
N THR A 29 5.88 0.76 -0.10
CA THR A 29 6.70 1.62 -0.98
C THR A 29 7.43 0.83 -2.08
N SER A 30 8.10 -0.28 -1.75
CA SER A 30 8.86 -1.08 -2.73
C SER A 30 7.96 -1.65 -3.82
N THR A 31 6.87 -2.29 -3.44
CA THR A 31 5.90 -2.90 -4.37
C THR A 31 5.21 -1.84 -5.23
N THR A 32 4.83 -0.71 -4.63
CA THR A 32 4.26 0.41 -5.39
C THR A 32 5.23 0.92 -6.44
N ARG A 33 6.51 1.10 -6.09
CA ARG A 33 7.53 1.55 -7.05
C ARG A 33 7.72 0.58 -8.21
N GLU A 34 7.65 -0.72 -7.97
CA GLU A 34 7.69 -1.71 -9.05
C GLU A 34 6.52 -1.53 -10.03
N PHE A 35 5.31 -1.28 -9.53
CA PHE A 35 4.14 -1.04 -10.37
C PHE A 35 4.24 0.20 -11.24
N ILE A 36 4.91 1.24 -10.79
CA ILE A 36 5.05 2.51 -11.51
C ILE A 36 6.42 2.65 -12.22
N GLY A 37 7.16 1.53 -12.42
CA GLY A 37 8.42 1.52 -13.15
C GLY A 37 9.57 2.22 -12.41
N GLY A 38 9.58 2.22 -11.08
CA GLY A 38 10.64 2.78 -10.24
C GLY A 38 10.67 4.30 -10.16
N SER A 39 9.66 4.99 -10.67
CA SER A 39 9.58 6.45 -10.67
C SER A 39 9.74 7.04 -9.27
N LYS A 40 10.54 8.11 -9.17
CA LYS A 40 10.75 8.87 -7.93
C LYS A 40 10.16 10.26 -8.04
N ALA A 41 9.66 10.78 -6.93
CA ALA A 41 9.20 12.17 -6.87
C ALA A 41 10.35 13.14 -7.10
N VAL A 42 10.13 14.10 -7.98
CA VAL A 42 11.03 15.25 -8.16
C VAL A 42 10.40 16.41 -7.40
N LEU A 43 10.98 16.71 -6.25
CA LEU A 43 10.44 17.70 -5.32
C LEU A 43 11.00 19.08 -5.64
N LYS A 44 10.16 20.11 -5.51
CA LYS A 44 10.60 21.52 -5.56
C LYS A 44 11.35 21.88 -4.29
N GLU A 45 12.31 22.80 -4.37
CA GLU A 45 13.07 23.28 -3.19
C GLU A 45 12.16 23.82 -2.08
N ARG A 46 11.09 24.50 -2.45
CA ARG A 46 10.10 25.03 -1.51
C ARG A 46 8.75 24.37 -1.71
N ALA A 47 8.14 23.97 -0.61
CA ALA A 47 6.74 23.59 -0.62
C ALA A 47 5.87 24.82 -0.96
N GLY A 48 4.80 24.58 -1.73
CA GLY A 48 3.73 25.56 -1.84
C GLY A 48 2.98 25.75 -0.51
N ASN A 49 1.87 26.47 -0.54
CA ASN A 49 0.97 26.53 0.61
C ASN A 49 0.30 25.18 0.81
N VAL A 50 0.78 24.41 1.78
CA VAL A 50 0.24 23.08 2.14
C VAL A 50 -0.50 23.22 3.45
N PRO A 51 -1.84 23.19 3.45
CA PRO A 51 -2.62 23.13 4.70
C PRO A 51 -2.25 21.91 5.54
N ASP A 52 -2.33 22.07 6.86
CA ASP A 52 -2.12 20.96 7.78
C ASP A 52 -3.16 19.85 7.59
N GLY A 53 -2.77 18.61 7.92
CA GLY A 53 -3.64 17.45 7.91
C GLY A 53 -3.70 16.72 6.56
N ASP A 54 -4.80 15.99 6.40
CA ASP A 54 -5.06 15.12 5.26
C ASP A 54 -5.47 15.92 4.02
N PHE A 55 -5.37 15.29 2.86
CA PHE A 55 -5.84 15.87 1.60
C PHE A 55 -6.67 14.85 0.81
N ILE A 56 -7.89 15.21 0.51
CA ILE A 56 -8.82 14.40 -0.25
C ILE A 56 -9.07 15.11 -1.57
N ALA A 57 -8.53 14.54 -2.65
CA ALA A 57 -8.78 15.03 -4.00
C ALA A 57 -10.14 14.52 -4.49
N GLU A 58 -10.81 15.32 -5.32
CA GLU A 58 -11.96 14.84 -6.05
C GLU A 58 -11.54 13.82 -7.11
N ALA A 59 -12.19 12.65 -7.13
CA ALA A 59 -11.86 11.57 -8.04
C ALA A 59 -13.13 10.81 -8.43
N PRO A 60 -13.29 10.47 -9.72
CA PRO A 60 -14.45 9.71 -10.20
C PRO A 60 -14.34 8.21 -9.93
N GLU A 61 -13.14 7.71 -9.65
CA GLU A 61 -12.85 6.29 -9.45
C GLU A 61 -13.55 5.78 -8.18
N LYS A 62 -14.00 4.52 -8.26
CA LYS A 62 -14.63 3.80 -7.14
C LYS A 62 -13.71 2.73 -6.55
N PHE A 63 -12.54 2.54 -7.15
CA PHE A 63 -11.47 1.69 -6.66
C PHE A 63 -10.32 2.54 -6.17
N TYR A 64 -9.57 2.02 -5.22
CA TYR A 64 -8.50 2.75 -4.54
C TYR A 64 -7.20 1.97 -4.57
N PHE A 65 -6.16 2.61 -5.06
CA PHE A 65 -4.78 2.13 -4.92
C PHE A 65 -4.18 2.85 -3.73
N VAL A 66 -4.07 2.15 -2.61
CA VAL A 66 -3.51 2.70 -1.38
C VAL A 66 -2.02 2.35 -1.33
N SER A 67 -1.18 3.35 -1.22
CA SER A 67 0.27 3.19 -1.13
C SER A 67 0.77 3.73 0.20
N VAL A 68 1.65 2.97 0.86
CA VAL A 68 2.30 3.44 2.09
C VAL A 68 3.70 3.96 1.75
N ASP A 69 3.90 5.27 1.87
CA ASP A 69 5.17 5.93 1.60
C ASP A 69 5.55 6.92 2.71
N THR A 70 6.04 6.41 3.82
CA THR A 70 6.42 7.23 4.97
C THR A 70 7.63 8.14 4.70
N GLU A 71 8.41 7.87 3.65
CA GLU A 71 9.58 8.66 3.27
C GLU A 71 9.27 9.74 2.23
N GLY A 72 8.17 9.60 1.49
CA GLY A 72 7.77 10.57 0.46
C GLY A 72 8.64 10.53 -0.79
N ILE A 73 8.86 9.33 -1.34
CA ILE A 73 9.78 9.12 -2.47
C ILE A 73 9.08 8.64 -3.75
N ILE A 74 7.82 8.21 -3.70
CA ILE A 74 7.11 7.66 -4.84
C ILE A 74 6.73 8.74 -5.85
N GLY A 75 7.08 8.53 -7.13
CA GLY A 75 6.84 9.48 -8.21
C GLY A 75 5.55 9.20 -8.97
N TRP A 76 4.44 9.80 -8.57
CA TRP A 76 3.17 9.73 -9.27
C TRP A 76 3.11 10.68 -10.47
N GLN A 77 2.44 10.27 -11.54
CA GLN A 77 2.16 11.13 -12.69
C GLN A 77 0.88 11.94 -12.48
N ASP A 78 -0.17 11.28 -12.04
CA ASP A 78 -1.46 11.86 -11.68
C ASP A 78 -2.13 11.07 -10.54
N GLY A 79 -3.36 11.43 -10.16
CA GLY A 79 -4.10 10.81 -9.07
C GLY A 79 -4.76 9.46 -9.40
N THR A 80 -4.54 8.91 -10.61
CA THR A 80 -5.18 7.67 -11.05
C THR A 80 -4.14 6.60 -11.37
N PHE A 81 -4.23 5.47 -10.69
CA PHE A 81 -3.44 4.29 -11.04
C PHE A 81 -4.13 3.48 -12.13
N ARG A 82 -3.39 3.22 -13.22
CA ARG A 82 -3.85 2.46 -14.38
C ARG A 82 -2.96 1.26 -14.62
N LYS A 83 -3.56 0.08 -14.73
CA LYS A 83 -2.85 -1.15 -15.07
C LYS A 83 -3.77 -2.08 -15.83
N GLU A 84 -3.28 -2.65 -16.92
CA GLU A 84 -4.01 -3.64 -17.71
C GLU A 84 -4.53 -4.79 -16.82
N GLY A 85 -5.78 -5.20 -17.05
CA GLY A 85 -6.48 -6.23 -16.26
C GLY A 85 -6.95 -5.77 -14.87
N ARG A 86 -6.95 -4.45 -14.59
CA ARG A 86 -7.48 -3.87 -13.35
C ARG A 86 -8.35 -2.66 -13.66
N PRO A 87 -9.37 -2.37 -12.86
CA PRO A 87 -10.07 -1.10 -12.95
C PRO A 87 -9.12 0.06 -12.59
N ASP A 88 -9.37 1.21 -13.21
CA ASP A 88 -8.72 2.45 -12.82
C ASP A 88 -9.02 2.75 -11.35
N ALA A 89 -8.01 3.13 -10.61
CA ALA A 89 -8.11 3.33 -9.18
C ALA A 89 -7.55 4.69 -8.75
N HIS A 90 -8.28 5.40 -7.89
CA HIS A 90 -7.77 6.60 -7.27
C HIS A 90 -6.61 6.30 -6.33
N VAL A 91 -5.53 7.08 -6.44
CA VAL A 91 -4.34 6.91 -5.61
C VAL A 91 -4.51 7.63 -4.27
N ILE A 92 -4.28 6.88 -3.19
CA ILE A 92 -4.24 7.40 -1.83
C ILE A 92 -2.88 7.04 -1.22
N GLU A 93 -2.10 8.05 -0.84
CA GLU A 93 -0.86 7.86 -0.10
C GLU A 93 -1.09 7.88 1.42
N VAL A 94 -0.58 6.87 2.10
CA VAL A 94 -0.52 6.83 3.55
C VAL A 94 0.85 7.30 4.00
N LEU A 95 0.89 8.47 4.60
CA LEU A 95 2.07 9.20 5.03
C LEU A 95 2.16 9.24 6.56
N THR A 96 3.25 9.75 7.07
CA THR A 96 3.39 10.17 8.48
C THR A 96 3.54 11.69 8.59
N GLU A 97 3.44 12.23 9.80
CA GLU A 97 3.68 13.65 10.03
C GLU A 97 5.12 14.08 9.68
N LYS A 98 6.07 13.14 9.69
CA LYS A 98 7.47 13.37 9.27
C LYS A 98 7.64 13.57 7.76
N THR A 99 6.69 13.10 6.95
CA THR A 99 6.80 13.19 5.49
C THR A 99 6.94 14.66 5.07
N PRO A 100 7.94 15.00 4.23
CA PRO A 100 8.25 16.37 3.90
C PRO A 100 7.06 17.14 3.30
N LEU A 101 6.89 18.40 3.66
CA LEU A 101 5.85 19.28 3.10
C LEU A 101 5.98 19.43 1.57
N GLN A 102 7.20 19.36 1.04
CA GLN A 102 7.45 19.36 -0.40
C GLN A 102 6.77 18.18 -1.10
N TYR A 103 6.78 17.00 -0.47
CA TYR A 103 6.12 15.83 -1.01
C TYR A 103 4.59 15.95 -0.93
N ARG A 104 4.05 16.47 0.17
CA ARG A 104 2.61 16.75 0.29
C ARG A 104 2.15 17.78 -0.76
N SER A 105 2.95 18.81 -1.03
CA SER A 105 2.71 19.77 -2.13
C SER A 105 2.71 19.08 -3.49
N TYR A 106 3.70 18.21 -3.71
CA TYR A 106 3.84 17.41 -4.93
C TYR A 106 2.61 16.53 -5.19
N LEU A 107 2.08 15.85 -4.17
CA LEU A 107 0.88 15.01 -4.29
C LEU A 107 -0.36 15.83 -4.62
N ARG A 108 -0.56 16.98 -3.96
CA ARG A 108 -1.68 17.92 -4.23
C ARG A 108 -1.70 18.41 -5.67
N GLU A 109 -0.54 18.76 -6.21
CA GLU A 109 -0.41 19.23 -7.60
C GLU A 109 -0.81 18.16 -8.62
N ARG A 110 -0.81 16.88 -8.23
CA ARG A 110 -1.14 15.73 -9.07
C ARG A 110 -2.52 15.13 -8.81
N GLY A 111 -3.27 15.72 -7.88
CA GLY A 111 -4.57 15.19 -7.48
C GLY A 111 -4.47 13.83 -6.78
N VAL A 112 -3.32 13.53 -6.17
CA VAL A 112 -3.13 12.35 -5.34
C VAL A 112 -3.59 12.66 -3.93
N SER A 113 -4.58 11.91 -3.42
CA SER A 113 -5.01 12.03 -2.03
C SER A 113 -3.94 11.52 -1.07
N TYR A 114 -3.88 12.07 0.14
CA TYR A 114 -3.06 11.51 1.19
C TYR A 114 -3.69 11.65 2.58
N ILE A 115 -3.37 10.71 3.45
CA ILE A 115 -3.68 10.75 4.88
C ILE A 115 -2.40 10.68 5.69
N LEU A 116 -2.39 11.35 6.83
CA LEU A 116 -1.32 11.29 7.82
C LEU A 116 -1.71 10.27 8.89
N ALA A 117 -1.04 9.15 8.93
CA ALA A 117 -1.31 8.07 9.88
C ALA A 117 -0.05 7.75 10.69
N GLY A 118 0.02 8.35 11.86
CA GLY A 118 1.15 8.28 12.78
C GLY A 118 2.11 9.46 12.69
N LYS A 119 2.80 9.72 13.79
CA LYS A 119 3.72 10.84 13.91
C LYS A 119 5.07 10.53 13.26
N ASP A 120 5.75 9.53 13.79
CA ASP A 120 7.12 9.16 13.44
C ASP A 120 7.21 7.86 12.67
N SER A 121 6.22 7.01 12.78
CA SER A 121 6.08 5.71 12.14
C SER A 121 4.62 5.47 11.80
N LEU A 122 4.39 4.56 10.84
CA LEU A 122 3.05 4.19 10.41
C LEU A 122 2.19 3.70 11.58
N ASP A 123 1.00 4.28 11.71
CA ASP A 123 -0.10 3.78 12.52
C ASP A 123 -1.15 3.13 11.59
N CYS A 124 -1.14 1.79 11.52
CA CYS A 124 -2.02 1.05 10.64
C CYS A 124 -3.49 1.19 11.02
N ARG A 125 -3.81 1.27 12.31
CA ARG A 125 -5.19 1.42 12.79
C ARG A 125 -5.76 2.78 12.43
N GLU A 126 -4.96 3.82 12.60
CA GLU A 126 -5.34 5.18 12.17
C GLU A 126 -5.50 5.26 10.65
N ALA A 127 -4.62 4.61 9.87
CA ALA A 127 -4.75 4.54 8.43
C ALA A 127 -6.07 3.87 8.02
N VAL A 128 -6.38 2.69 8.55
CA VAL A 128 -7.63 1.95 8.26
C VAL A 128 -8.86 2.79 8.65
N ARG A 129 -8.85 3.40 9.83
CA ARG A 129 -9.94 4.26 10.31
C ARG A 129 -10.22 5.40 9.33
N LYS A 130 -9.18 6.14 8.91
CA LYS A 130 -9.32 7.27 7.97
C LYS A 130 -9.75 6.83 6.57
N LEU A 131 -9.25 5.71 6.07
CA LEU A 131 -9.68 5.15 4.79
C LEU A 131 -11.17 4.79 4.80
N GLY A 132 -11.67 4.23 5.89
CA GLY A 132 -13.09 3.98 6.09
C GLY A 132 -13.91 5.26 6.17
N GLU A 133 -13.46 6.23 6.96
CA GLU A 133 -14.16 7.48 7.21
C GLU A 133 -14.30 8.37 5.95
N TYR A 134 -13.21 8.54 5.19
CA TYR A 134 -13.18 9.47 4.07
C TYR A 134 -13.69 8.89 2.76
N TRP A 135 -13.52 7.59 2.52
CA TRP A 135 -13.90 6.93 1.25
C TRP A 135 -14.92 5.80 1.40
N GLY A 136 -15.42 5.53 2.60
CA GLY A 136 -16.34 4.43 2.86
C GLY A 136 -15.74 3.07 2.50
N ILE A 137 -14.44 2.89 2.72
CA ILE A 137 -13.75 1.63 2.45
C ILE A 137 -14.02 0.69 3.62
N GLU A 138 -14.81 -0.36 3.37
CA GLU A 138 -15.19 -1.36 4.38
C GLU A 138 -14.20 -2.52 4.46
N ALA A 139 -13.50 -2.81 3.35
CA ALA A 139 -12.50 -3.87 3.28
C ALA A 139 -11.27 -3.42 2.48
N ILE A 140 -10.09 -3.71 3.01
CA ILE A 140 -8.80 -3.39 2.40
C ILE A 140 -8.02 -4.69 2.22
N LEU A 141 -7.53 -4.92 1.01
CA LEU A 141 -6.59 -6.01 0.73
C LEU A 141 -5.17 -5.50 0.90
N VAL A 142 -4.48 -5.93 1.94
CA VAL A 142 -3.05 -5.69 2.11
C VAL A 142 -2.29 -6.69 1.23
N CYS A 143 -1.82 -6.21 0.08
CA CYS A 143 -1.29 -7.06 -1.00
C CYS A 143 0.26 -7.15 -1.02
N GLY A 144 0.92 -6.74 0.02
CA GLY A 144 2.38 -6.89 0.18
C GLY A 144 3.18 -5.62 -0.02
N GLY A 145 4.57 -5.59 0.04
CA GLY A 145 5.47 -6.72 0.44
C GLY A 145 5.45 -7.16 1.90
N GLY A 146 6.38 -8.05 2.20
CA GLY A 146 6.45 -8.72 3.50
C GLY A 146 6.52 -7.79 4.70
N THR A 147 7.23 -6.67 4.60
CA THR A 147 7.34 -5.67 5.69
C THR A 147 5.99 -5.02 5.99
N ILE A 148 5.22 -4.63 4.98
CA ILE A 148 3.92 -4.01 5.22
C ILE A 148 2.91 -5.03 5.75
N ASN A 149 2.90 -6.26 5.22
CA ASN A 149 2.08 -7.34 5.74
C ASN A 149 2.34 -7.55 7.23
N TRP A 150 3.62 -7.66 7.61
CA TRP A 150 3.99 -7.84 9.01
C TRP A 150 3.61 -6.65 9.88
N THR A 151 3.74 -5.43 9.39
CA THR A 151 3.38 -4.22 10.12
C THR A 151 1.88 -4.20 10.47
N PHE A 152 1.02 -4.55 9.51
CA PHE A 152 -0.43 -4.63 9.74
C PHE A 152 -0.80 -5.72 10.75
N VAL A 153 -0.23 -6.91 10.59
CA VAL A 153 -0.44 -8.02 11.54
C VAL A 153 0.01 -7.64 12.95
N GLN A 154 1.19 -7.07 13.08
CA GLN A 154 1.80 -6.76 14.36
C GLN A 154 1.05 -5.66 15.13
N GLN A 155 0.44 -4.71 14.40
CA GLN A 155 -0.39 -3.65 14.98
C GLN A 155 -1.85 -4.09 15.21
N GLY A 156 -2.19 -5.34 14.88
CA GLY A 156 -3.55 -5.87 15.01
C GLY A 156 -4.56 -5.13 14.12
N ALA A 157 -4.12 -4.78 12.90
CA ALA A 157 -4.91 -4.13 11.87
C ALA A 157 -5.22 -5.06 10.68
N ALA A 158 -5.04 -6.37 10.87
CA ALA A 158 -5.40 -7.42 9.91
C ALA A 158 -6.33 -8.42 10.60
N ASP A 159 -7.43 -8.74 9.96
CA ASP A 159 -8.47 -9.64 10.48
C ASP A 159 -8.33 -11.05 9.89
N GLU A 160 -7.88 -11.16 8.63
CA GLU A 160 -7.81 -12.41 7.89
C GLU A 160 -6.51 -12.51 7.08
N LEU A 161 -5.97 -13.72 6.96
CA LEU A 161 -4.87 -14.07 6.06
C LEU A 161 -5.37 -15.04 5.00
N SER A 162 -5.32 -14.60 3.73
CA SER A 162 -5.50 -15.46 2.57
C SER A 162 -4.16 -15.76 1.93
N LEU A 163 -3.79 -17.04 1.86
CA LEU A 163 -2.48 -17.49 1.37
C LEU A 163 -2.64 -18.47 0.21
N VAL A 164 -2.04 -18.13 -0.93
CA VAL A 164 -1.93 -19.05 -2.07
C VAL A 164 -0.56 -19.69 -2.06
N LEU A 165 -0.52 -21.03 -1.97
CA LEU A 165 0.70 -21.82 -1.98
C LEU A 165 0.94 -22.43 -3.37
N ALA A 166 2.00 -22.00 -4.04
CA ALA A 166 2.48 -22.65 -5.25
C ALA A 166 3.43 -23.80 -4.88
N PRO A 167 3.31 -25.00 -5.48
CA PRO A 167 4.24 -26.11 -5.26
C PRO A 167 5.54 -25.88 -6.05
N ALA A 168 6.25 -24.81 -5.73
CA ALA A 168 7.49 -24.42 -6.38
C ALA A 168 8.49 -23.90 -5.33
N ALA A 169 9.78 -24.14 -5.58
CA ALA A 169 10.88 -23.58 -4.79
C ALA A 169 11.87 -22.94 -5.75
N ASP A 170 12.36 -21.76 -5.43
CA ASP A 170 13.35 -21.02 -6.24
C ASP A 170 14.80 -21.39 -5.90
N GLY A 171 15.03 -21.94 -4.71
CA GLY A 171 16.37 -22.29 -4.22
C GLY A 171 17.23 -21.10 -3.83
N GLU A 172 16.68 -19.90 -3.80
CA GLU A 172 17.39 -18.67 -3.42
C GLU A 172 17.33 -18.46 -1.90
N SER A 173 18.40 -17.94 -1.33
CA SER A 173 18.52 -17.68 0.10
C SER A 173 17.98 -16.29 0.52
N GLU A 174 17.81 -15.38 -0.44
CA GLU A 174 17.42 -13.98 -0.21
C GLU A 174 16.04 -13.64 -0.81
N THR A 175 15.22 -14.65 -1.07
CA THR A 175 13.86 -14.44 -1.58
C THR A 175 12.99 -13.74 -0.54
N VAL A 176 12.23 -12.74 -0.99
CA VAL A 176 11.25 -12.03 -0.15
C VAL A 176 10.22 -13.00 0.42
N THR A 177 9.87 -12.81 1.67
CA THR A 177 8.91 -13.66 2.39
C THR A 177 7.53 -12.99 2.49
N VAL A 178 6.50 -13.77 2.82
CA VAL A 178 5.14 -13.25 3.06
C VAL A 178 5.11 -12.23 4.19
N PHE A 179 5.93 -12.47 5.21
CA PHE A 179 6.13 -11.58 6.35
C PHE A 179 7.61 -11.32 6.57
N GLU A 180 8.00 -10.06 6.52
CA GLU A 180 9.37 -9.63 6.79
C GLU A 180 9.40 -8.74 8.02
N ARG A 181 10.38 -8.99 8.88
CA ARG A 181 10.53 -8.24 10.11
C ARG A 181 10.85 -6.78 9.80
N SER A 182 9.99 -5.88 10.28
CA SER A 182 10.34 -4.46 10.30
C SER A 182 11.38 -4.19 11.40
N PRO A 183 12.47 -3.49 11.11
CA PRO A 183 13.44 -3.10 12.14
C PRO A 183 12.85 -2.21 13.23
N LEU A 184 11.69 -1.61 12.99
CA LEU A 184 11.00 -0.71 13.92
C LEU A 184 10.07 -1.44 14.92
N LEU A 185 9.84 -2.75 14.74
CA LEU A 185 8.84 -3.49 15.52
C LEU A 185 9.48 -4.74 16.14
N LEU A 186 9.78 -4.66 17.45
CA LEU A 186 10.57 -5.66 18.18
C LEU A 186 9.74 -6.66 19.02
N ARG A 187 8.40 -6.64 18.96
CA ARG A 187 7.57 -7.51 19.80
C ARG A 187 7.05 -8.73 19.04
N PRO A 188 7.01 -9.93 19.69
CA PRO A 188 6.30 -11.07 19.15
C PRO A 188 4.81 -10.73 18.95
N CYS A 189 4.24 -11.14 17.82
CA CYS A 189 2.80 -10.99 17.59
C CYS A 189 2.06 -12.16 18.25
N PRO A 190 1.01 -11.93 19.04
CA PRO A 190 0.19 -12.98 19.64
C PRO A 190 -0.87 -13.53 18.65
N TRP A 191 -0.49 -13.75 17.40
CA TRP A 191 -1.41 -14.41 16.46
C TRP A 191 -1.52 -15.90 16.80
N SER A 192 -2.73 -16.34 17.10
CA SER A 192 -3.09 -17.76 17.11
C SER A 192 -3.93 -18.06 15.87
N LEU A 193 -3.48 -19.03 15.06
CA LEU A 193 -4.32 -19.64 14.03
C LEU A 193 -5.40 -20.47 14.76
N HIS A 194 -6.65 -20.15 14.50
CA HIS A 194 -7.81 -20.91 14.96
C HIS A 194 -8.32 -21.80 13.84
#